data_3a7d9dc53ecb8cb1a9e0ee859cbc0e5c
#
_entry.id   3a7d9dc53ecb8cb1a9e0ee859cbc0e5c
#
_cell.length_a   1.000
_cell.length_b   1.000
_cell.length_c   1.000
_cell.angle_alpha   90.00
_cell.angle_beta   90.00
_cell.angle_gamma   90.00
#
_symmetry.space_group_name_H-M   'P 1'
#
loop_
_entity.id
_entity.type
_entity.pdbx_description
1 polymer ?
#
loop_
_entity_poly.entity_id
_entity_poly.type
_entity_poly.pdbx_seq_one_letter_code
_entity_poly.pdbx_strand_id
1 'polypeptide(L)'
;MSRWSTEDLVGPDGEDWRVPVSELAARQSALAEALRDANLPGALIQHPVDLYYFTGGRQDGSCFIPATDAGGSVESGGNGPVSFVRRSLSRAVHEAGGSDAPHIVRSFGRLSQFATTLNDMGVTQAPGLQFGEIPSTFAQRFVSALSSFGDCPDVTGIIHRLREVKSSWEIEQMDVAASVQFRMFEAVQTVGGDGVTELDMVAAAEAVSRSEGFGGTVQMRRFPLECDRGVIVAGRAGGIPSFFDSAVGGTGAHPLSGMGSGFTKVKPNEPVLVDLVHAHRGYMVDATRMFVAGRLDEVWSRRLDDMLAVKDTVVDVLDQGRTCSEAWREGLELAEALGHGNHLMGATPDQSRFLGHSIGLQLDETPVVAAGFDRPLPIGGTMAIEPKVVHAEGSIGSEDT
;
A
#
# COMPACT_ATOMS: atom_id res chain seq x y z
N MET A 1 -32.52 13.44 -9.91
CA MET A 1 -31.90 14.09 -8.74
C MET A 1 -30.86 13.14 -8.16
N SER A 2 -29.66 13.63 -7.90
CA SER A 2 -28.63 12.84 -7.22
C SER A 2 -29.17 12.41 -5.85
N ARG A 3 -28.90 11.17 -5.43
CA ARG A 3 -29.18 10.70 -4.05
C ARG A 3 -28.09 11.14 -3.08
N TRP A 4 -27.01 11.69 -3.61
CA TRP A 4 -25.83 12.12 -2.85
C TRP A 4 -25.94 13.58 -2.47
N SER A 5 -25.55 13.91 -1.25
CA SER A 5 -25.49 15.26 -0.70
C SER A 5 -24.04 15.62 -0.34
N THR A 6 -23.81 16.87 -0.01
CA THR A 6 -22.53 17.36 0.51
C THR A 6 -22.20 16.82 1.92
N GLU A 7 -23.17 16.19 2.58
CA GLU A 7 -23.00 15.55 3.89
C GLU A 7 -22.57 14.07 3.79
N ASP A 8 -22.56 13.52 2.57
CA ASP A 8 -22.09 12.15 2.32
C ASP A 8 -20.57 12.13 2.15
N LEU A 9 -19.91 11.12 2.70
CA LEU A 9 -18.43 10.97 2.75
C LEU A 9 -17.75 12.12 3.52
N VAL A 10 -18.34 12.48 4.65
CA VAL A 10 -17.84 13.46 5.59
C VAL A 10 -17.21 12.75 6.78
N GLY A 11 -16.06 13.23 7.23
CA GLY A 11 -15.37 12.74 8.41
C GLY A 11 -16.02 13.17 9.72
N PRO A 12 -15.50 12.72 10.86
CA PRO A 12 -16.09 12.98 12.17
C PRO A 12 -16.15 14.47 12.53
N ASP A 13 -15.23 15.28 12.02
CA ASP A 13 -15.18 16.73 12.25
C ASP A 13 -15.88 17.55 11.15
N GLY A 14 -16.59 16.89 10.26
CA GLY A 14 -17.34 17.52 9.17
C GLY A 14 -16.55 17.84 7.92
N GLU A 15 -15.29 17.40 7.85
CA GLU A 15 -14.42 17.58 6.69
C GLU A 15 -14.79 16.65 5.53
N ASP A 16 -14.61 17.12 4.31
CA ASP A 16 -14.84 16.33 3.09
C ASP A 16 -13.79 15.24 2.96
N TRP A 17 -14.22 13.97 2.97
CA TRP A 17 -13.33 12.82 2.84
C TRP A 17 -13.08 12.37 1.39
N ARG A 18 -13.63 13.06 0.42
CA ARG A 18 -13.30 12.79 -0.99
C ARG A 18 -11.88 13.26 -1.31
N VAL A 19 -11.26 12.63 -2.31
CA VAL A 19 -9.99 13.12 -2.84
C VAL A 19 -10.21 14.51 -3.45
N PRO A 20 -9.37 15.51 -3.16
CA PRO A 20 -9.51 16.84 -3.76
C PRO A 20 -9.47 16.78 -5.30
N VAL A 21 -10.32 17.56 -5.93
CA VAL A 21 -10.38 17.64 -7.41
C VAL A 21 -9.03 18.04 -8.00
N SER A 22 -8.28 18.93 -7.34
CA SER A 22 -6.93 19.33 -7.74
C SER A 22 -5.94 18.17 -7.75
N GLU A 23 -6.01 17.28 -6.74
CA GLU A 23 -5.20 16.07 -6.68
C GLU A 23 -5.51 15.14 -7.87
N LEU A 24 -6.80 14.86 -8.10
CA LEU A 24 -7.21 14.01 -9.23
C LEU A 24 -6.73 14.58 -10.57
N ALA A 25 -6.87 15.90 -10.77
CA ALA A 25 -6.41 16.58 -11.98
C ALA A 25 -4.88 16.50 -12.15
N ALA A 26 -4.13 16.73 -11.08
CA ALA A 26 -2.66 16.65 -11.11
C ALA A 26 -2.18 15.24 -11.46
N ARG A 27 -2.76 14.21 -10.85
CA ARG A 27 -2.42 12.79 -11.11
C ARG A 27 -2.74 12.37 -12.54
N GLN A 28 -3.90 12.78 -13.07
CA GLN A 28 -4.29 12.52 -14.46
C GLN A 28 -3.33 13.22 -15.42
N SER A 29 -2.93 14.45 -15.15
CA SER A 29 -1.97 15.19 -15.97
C SER A 29 -0.58 14.54 -15.94
N ALA A 30 -0.11 14.12 -14.78
CA ALA A 30 1.17 13.43 -14.64
C ALA A 30 1.19 12.09 -15.41
N LEU A 31 0.09 11.33 -15.38
CA LEU A 31 -0.02 10.11 -16.18
C LEU A 31 -0.03 10.42 -17.67
N ALA A 32 -0.77 11.43 -18.12
CA ALA A 32 -0.80 11.84 -19.51
C ALA A 32 0.59 12.25 -20.03
N GLU A 33 1.39 12.94 -19.22
CA GLU A 33 2.78 13.29 -19.52
C GLU A 33 3.66 12.04 -19.65
N ALA A 34 3.63 11.15 -18.64
CA ALA A 34 4.41 9.91 -18.66
C ALA A 34 4.05 8.99 -19.84
N LEU A 35 2.78 8.98 -20.27
CA LEU A 35 2.33 8.24 -21.45
C LEU A 35 2.87 8.87 -22.74
N ARG A 36 2.92 10.20 -22.86
CA ARG A 36 3.55 10.88 -24.00
C ARG A 36 5.03 10.53 -24.12
N ASP A 37 5.75 10.59 -23.00
CA ASP A 37 7.19 10.27 -22.96
C ASP A 37 7.44 8.81 -23.39
N ALA A 38 6.50 7.93 -23.07
CA ALA A 38 6.53 6.53 -23.49
C ALA A 38 6.00 6.30 -24.93
N ASN A 39 5.56 7.34 -25.66
CA ASN A 39 4.92 7.28 -26.97
C ASN A 39 3.67 6.40 -26.99
N LEU A 40 2.85 6.45 -25.95
CA LEU A 40 1.59 5.72 -25.81
C LEU A 40 0.40 6.65 -26.01
N PRO A 41 -0.69 6.19 -26.65
CA PRO A 41 -1.85 7.04 -26.93
C PRO A 41 -2.72 7.34 -25.70
N GLY A 42 -2.59 6.54 -24.65
CA GLY A 42 -3.36 6.62 -23.42
C GLY A 42 -3.26 5.33 -22.62
N ALA A 43 -3.89 5.33 -21.46
CA ALA A 43 -3.98 4.16 -20.59
C ALA A 43 -5.43 3.90 -20.16
N LEU A 44 -5.78 2.63 -20.00
CA LEU A 44 -7.05 2.18 -19.46
C LEU A 44 -6.82 1.64 -18.05
N ILE A 45 -7.19 2.44 -17.07
CA ILE A 45 -7.02 2.13 -15.64
C ILE A 45 -8.17 1.24 -15.19
N GLN A 46 -7.86 0.12 -14.55
CA GLN A 46 -8.82 -0.92 -14.18
C GLN A 46 -8.60 -1.50 -12.79
N HIS A 47 -7.37 -1.41 -12.27
CA HIS A 47 -7.07 -1.85 -10.91
C HIS A 47 -7.78 -0.96 -9.87
N PRO A 48 -8.47 -1.52 -8.86
CA PRO A 48 -9.32 -0.73 -7.95
C PRO A 48 -8.58 0.36 -7.17
N VAL A 49 -7.33 0.13 -6.77
CA VAL A 49 -6.52 1.13 -6.06
C VAL A 49 -6.18 2.29 -7.00
N ASP A 50 -5.80 1.99 -8.24
CA ASP A 50 -5.47 3.02 -9.22
C ASP A 50 -6.71 3.76 -9.75
N LEU A 51 -7.87 3.08 -9.80
CA LEU A 51 -9.14 3.77 -10.04
C LEU A 51 -9.39 4.82 -8.94
N TYR A 52 -9.20 4.46 -7.66
CA TYR A 52 -9.29 5.43 -6.58
C TYR A 52 -8.27 6.56 -6.73
N TYR A 53 -7.02 6.24 -7.04
CA TYR A 53 -5.93 7.20 -7.21
C TYR A 53 -6.25 8.25 -8.28
N PHE A 54 -6.78 7.82 -9.44
CA PHE A 54 -7.03 8.72 -10.58
C PHE A 54 -8.44 9.30 -10.64
N THR A 55 -9.44 8.70 -9.97
CA THR A 55 -10.85 9.09 -10.12
C THR A 55 -11.57 9.41 -8.82
N GLY A 56 -10.91 9.24 -7.68
CA GLY A 56 -11.50 9.44 -6.35
C GLY A 56 -12.42 8.31 -5.89
N GLY A 57 -12.65 7.29 -6.73
CA GLY A 57 -13.53 6.17 -6.39
C GLY A 57 -13.08 4.85 -7.03
N ARG A 58 -13.61 3.73 -6.56
CA ARG A 58 -13.27 2.38 -7.03
C ARG A 58 -14.45 1.58 -7.59
N GLN A 59 -15.34 2.23 -8.32
CA GLN A 59 -16.49 1.56 -8.92
C GLN A 59 -16.07 0.55 -9.98
N ASP A 60 -16.86 -0.52 -10.12
CA ASP A 60 -16.67 -1.49 -11.22
C ASP A 60 -16.74 -0.77 -12.57
N GLY A 61 -15.59 -0.66 -13.23
CA GLY A 61 -15.46 0.08 -14.47
C GLY A 61 -14.03 0.17 -14.97
N SER A 62 -13.78 1.19 -15.79
CA SER A 62 -12.45 1.51 -16.31
C SER A 62 -12.36 3.02 -16.51
N CYS A 63 -11.20 3.61 -16.25
CA CYS A 63 -10.94 5.00 -16.59
C CYS A 63 -9.96 5.07 -17.76
N PHE A 64 -10.35 5.67 -18.87
CA PHE A 64 -9.42 5.98 -19.96
C PHE A 64 -8.78 7.35 -19.71
N ILE A 65 -7.47 7.41 -19.67
CA ILE A 65 -6.67 8.63 -19.56
C ILE A 65 -5.84 8.76 -20.84
N PRO A 66 -6.14 9.74 -21.69
CA PRO A 66 -5.39 9.97 -22.92
C PRO A 66 -4.03 10.59 -22.64
N ALA A 67 -3.07 10.38 -23.54
CA ALA A 67 -1.75 11.02 -23.49
C ALA A 67 -1.75 12.49 -23.96
N THR A 68 -2.89 13.07 -24.26
CA THR A 68 -3.02 14.48 -24.68
C THR A 68 -3.15 15.39 -23.47
N ASP A 69 -2.76 16.67 -23.63
CA ASP A 69 -2.89 17.65 -22.57
C ASP A 69 -4.35 17.74 -22.07
N ALA A 70 -4.53 17.51 -20.77
CA ALA A 70 -5.83 17.58 -20.11
C ALA A 70 -6.41 19.01 -19.99
N GLY A 71 -5.89 19.98 -20.77
CA GLY A 71 -6.27 21.39 -20.76
C GLY A 71 -7.59 21.72 -21.49
N GLY A 72 -8.33 20.72 -21.97
CA GLY A 72 -9.67 20.94 -22.51
C GLY A 72 -10.72 20.84 -21.42
N SER A 73 -11.37 21.94 -21.05
CA SER A 73 -12.52 21.93 -20.15
C SER A 73 -13.58 20.93 -20.64
N VAL A 74 -14.16 20.20 -19.68
CA VAL A 74 -15.26 19.23 -19.88
C VAL A 74 -16.44 19.84 -20.71
N GLU A 75 -16.58 21.16 -20.68
CA GLU A 75 -17.62 21.91 -21.42
C GLU A 75 -17.41 21.98 -22.93
N SER A 76 -16.21 21.72 -23.44
CA SER A 76 -15.89 21.92 -24.86
C SER A 76 -15.82 20.64 -25.71
N GLY A 77 -16.28 19.47 -25.20
CA GLY A 77 -16.20 18.21 -25.96
C GLY A 77 -14.76 17.69 -26.16
N GLY A 78 -13.85 18.13 -25.30
CA GLY A 78 -12.41 17.80 -25.38
C GLY A 78 -12.09 16.35 -25.06
N ASN A 79 -10.93 15.90 -25.54
CA ASN A 79 -10.38 14.55 -25.40
C ASN A 79 -9.79 14.27 -23.98
N GLY A 80 -10.46 14.73 -22.92
CA GLY A 80 -10.02 14.52 -21.53
C GLY A 80 -10.27 13.09 -21.02
N PRO A 81 -9.87 12.80 -19.77
CA PRO A 81 -10.09 11.49 -19.16
C PRO A 81 -11.57 11.16 -19.02
N VAL A 82 -11.91 9.86 -19.17
CA VAL A 82 -13.30 9.38 -19.10
C VAL A 82 -13.38 8.11 -18.27
N SER A 83 -14.16 8.16 -17.19
CA SER A 83 -14.51 6.99 -16.39
C SER A 83 -15.78 6.32 -16.92
N PHE A 84 -15.66 5.06 -17.28
CA PHE A 84 -16.75 4.18 -17.71
C PHE A 84 -17.16 3.28 -16.55
N VAL A 85 -18.35 3.48 -16.02
CA VAL A 85 -18.83 2.84 -14.77
C VAL A 85 -19.98 1.89 -15.07
N ARG A 86 -19.90 0.66 -14.59
CA ARG A 86 -20.94 -0.37 -14.80
C ARG A 86 -22.14 -0.19 -13.88
N ARG A 87 -21.87 0.28 -12.63
CA ARG A 87 -22.92 0.46 -11.62
C ARG A 87 -22.63 1.69 -10.78
N SER A 88 -23.67 2.21 -10.12
CA SER A 88 -23.54 3.33 -9.18
C SER A 88 -22.93 4.60 -9.81
N LEU A 89 -23.40 4.95 -11.01
CA LEU A 89 -22.93 6.13 -11.75
C LEU A 89 -22.99 7.41 -10.90
N SER A 90 -24.09 7.62 -10.15
CA SER A 90 -24.24 8.80 -9.29
C SER A 90 -23.21 8.84 -8.16
N ARG A 91 -22.78 7.68 -7.66
CA ARG A 91 -21.71 7.58 -6.67
C ARG A 91 -20.36 7.96 -7.29
N ALA A 92 -20.05 7.44 -8.46
CA ALA A 92 -18.81 7.79 -9.16
C ALA A 92 -18.72 9.29 -9.45
N VAL A 93 -19.83 9.91 -9.87
CA VAL A 93 -19.90 11.37 -10.07
C VAL A 93 -19.66 12.12 -8.76
N HIS A 94 -20.28 11.69 -7.67
CA HIS A 94 -20.09 12.33 -6.35
C HIS A 94 -18.65 12.21 -5.86
N GLU A 95 -18.06 11.01 -5.90
CA GLU A 95 -16.68 10.75 -5.45
C GLU A 95 -15.64 11.49 -6.31
N ALA A 96 -15.92 11.71 -7.59
CA ALA A 96 -15.05 12.46 -8.49
C ALA A 96 -15.07 14.00 -8.27
N GLY A 97 -15.91 14.51 -7.38
CA GLY A 97 -16.08 15.94 -7.15
C GLY A 97 -17.36 16.56 -7.69
N GLY A 98 -18.30 15.75 -8.19
CA GLY A 98 -19.59 16.23 -8.70
C GLY A 98 -19.45 16.99 -10.03
N SER A 99 -19.91 18.27 -10.04
CA SER A 99 -19.78 19.16 -11.21
C SER A 99 -18.33 19.59 -11.49
N ASP A 100 -17.47 19.54 -10.48
CA ASP A 100 -16.09 20.01 -10.56
C ASP A 100 -15.09 18.88 -10.91
N ALA A 101 -15.63 17.67 -11.19
CA ALA A 101 -14.83 16.50 -11.52
C ALA A 101 -13.87 16.78 -12.70
N PRO A 102 -12.58 16.39 -12.60
CA PRO A 102 -11.58 16.66 -13.63
C PRO A 102 -11.69 15.70 -14.81
N HIS A 103 -12.67 14.81 -14.80
CA HIS A 103 -12.94 13.82 -15.85
C HIS A 103 -14.44 13.59 -16.04
N ILE A 104 -14.79 13.09 -17.22
CA ILE A 104 -16.18 12.74 -17.53
C ILE A 104 -16.51 11.37 -16.94
N VAL A 105 -17.67 11.24 -16.28
CA VAL A 105 -18.18 9.96 -15.80
C VAL A 105 -19.33 9.50 -16.67
N ARG A 106 -19.21 8.32 -17.27
CA ARG A 106 -20.20 7.73 -18.18
C ARG A 106 -20.57 6.31 -17.77
N SER A 107 -21.75 5.86 -18.19
CA SER A 107 -22.13 4.45 -18.07
C SER A 107 -21.25 3.59 -18.98
N PHE A 108 -20.74 2.46 -18.46
CA PHE A 108 -20.04 1.46 -19.25
C PHE A 108 -21.04 0.72 -20.13
N GLY A 109 -20.90 0.86 -21.43
CA GLY A 109 -21.72 0.16 -22.41
C GLY A 109 -21.36 -1.34 -22.51
N ARG A 110 -21.60 -1.91 -23.68
CA ARG A 110 -21.16 -3.30 -23.95
C ARG A 110 -19.67 -3.32 -24.27
N LEU A 111 -18.93 -4.27 -23.71
CA LEU A 111 -17.49 -4.43 -23.97
C LEU A 111 -17.21 -4.64 -25.48
N SER A 112 -18.09 -5.34 -26.20
CA SER A 112 -17.98 -5.52 -27.67
C SER A 112 -18.07 -4.23 -28.47
N GLN A 113 -18.53 -3.14 -27.90
CA GLN A 113 -18.61 -1.81 -28.50
C GLN A 113 -17.54 -0.84 -27.97
N PHE A 114 -16.67 -1.31 -27.07
CA PHE A 114 -15.76 -0.43 -26.38
C PHE A 114 -14.70 0.18 -27.31
N ALA A 115 -14.20 -0.60 -28.27
CA ALA A 115 -13.29 -0.09 -29.29
C ALA A 115 -13.96 1.04 -30.14
N THR A 116 -15.22 0.86 -30.53
CA THR A 116 -15.97 1.92 -31.23
C THR A 116 -16.10 3.17 -30.35
N THR A 117 -16.41 2.99 -29.06
CA THR A 117 -16.50 4.11 -28.11
C THR A 117 -15.19 4.88 -27.99
N LEU A 118 -14.06 4.20 -27.92
CA LEU A 118 -12.74 4.85 -27.89
C LEU A 118 -12.41 5.51 -29.25
N ASN A 119 -12.75 4.87 -30.37
CA ASN A 119 -12.54 5.46 -31.69
C ASN A 119 -13.36 6.76 -31.87
N ASP A 120 -14.59 6.81 -31.37
CA ASP A 120 -15.43 8.02 -31.39
C ASP A 120 -14.83 9.14 -30.50
N MET A 121 -13.94 8.80 -29.56
CA MET A 121 -13.14 9.74 -28.79
C MET A 121 -11.79 10.10 -29.43
N GLY A 122 -11.53 9.64 -30.66
CA GLY A 122 -10.33 9.92 -31.42
C GLY A 122 -9.15 9.00 -31.10
N VAL A 123 -9.35 7.92 -30.35
CA VAL A 123 -8.31 6.91 -30.11
C VAL A 123 -8.12 6.05 -31.35
N THR A 124 -6.89 6.00 -31.86
CA THR A 124 -6.54 5.29 -33.11
C THR A 124 -5.56 4.15 -32.95
N GLN A 125 -4.99 4.01 -31.73
CA GLN A 125 -4.03 2.98 -31.36
C GLN A 125 -4.44 2.34 -30.03
N ALA A 126 -3.95 1.12 -29.73
CA ALA A 126 -4.29 0.41 -28.50
C ALA A 126 -3.79 1.18 -27.26
N PRO A 127 -4.67 1.48 -26.30
CA PRO A 127 -4.25 2.04 -25.02
C PRO A 127 -3.49 0.99 -24.20
N GLY A 128 -2.65 1.46 -23.27
CA GLY A 128 -1.97 0.62 -22.31
C GLY A 128 -2.93 -0.01 -21.29
N LEU A 129 -2.65 -1.22 -20.86
CA LEU A 129 -3.36 -1.95 -19.80
C LEU A 129 -2.44 -2.25 -18.62
N GLN A 130 -3.01 -2.54 -17.46
CA GLN A 130 -2.29 -2.84 -16.22
C GLN A 130 -2.10 -4.36 -16.05
N PHE A 131 -1.29 -4.99 -16.93
CA PHE A 131 -1.14 -6.45 -16.92
C PHE A 131 -0.54 -7.02 -15.64
N GLY A 132 0.27 -6.23 -14.91
CA GLY A 132 0.84 -6.62 -13.63
C GLY A 132 -0.14 -6.60 -12.45
N GLU A 133 -1.32 -5.96 -12.61
CA GLU A 133 -2.26 -5.74 -11.50
C GLU A 133 -3.64 -6.40 -11.72
N ILE A 134 -4.02 -6.65 -12.95
CA ILE A 134 -5.34 -7.20 -13.26
C ILE A 134 -5.26 -8.69 -13.62
N PRO A 135 -6.27 -9.50 -13.24
CA PRO A 135 -6.30 -10.92 -13.59
C PRO A 135 -6.22 -11.14 -15.12
N SER A 136 -5.41 -12.11 -15.55
CA SER A 136 -5.16 -12.39 -16.95
C SER A 136 -6.43 -12.60 -17.78
N THR A 137 -7.42 -13.32 -17.25
CA THR A 137 -8.72 -13.54 -17.93
C THR A 137 -9.53 -12.26 -18.08
N PHE A 138 -9.37 -11.31 -17.16
CA PHE A 138 -9.99 -9.99 -17.26
C PHE A 138 -9.26 -9.15 -18.33
N ALA A 139 -7.93 -9.09 -18.28
CA ALA A 139 -7.10 -8.42 -19.29
C ALA A 139 -7.40 -8.91 -20.71
N GLN A 140 -7.43 -10.23 -20.93
CA GLN A 140 -7.69 -10.84 -22.24
C GLN A 140 -9.03 -10.42 -22.86
N ARG A 141 -10.08 -10.17 -22.06
CA ARG A 141 -11.35 -9.66 -22.55
C ARG A 141 -11.19 -8.27 -23.15
N PHE A 142 -10.39 -7.41 -22.54
CA PHE A 142 -10.13 -6.06 -23.06
C PHE A 142 -9.18 -6.10 -24.27
N VAL A 143 -8.12 -6.91 -24.23
CA VAL A 143 -7.24 -7.15 -25.40
C VAL A 143 -8.08 -7.59 -26.60
N SER A 144 -8.97 -8.56 -26.41
CA SER A 144 -9.86 -9.02 -27.50
C SER A 144 -10.81 -7.92 -28.00
N ALA A 145 -11.37 -7.13 -27.09
CA ALA A 145 -12.29 -6.04 -27.45
C ALA A 145 -11.59 -4.87 -28.15
N LEU A 146 -10.28 -4.69 -27.89
CA LEU A 146 -9.45 -3.61 -28.44
C LEU A 146 -8.56 -4.07 -29.61
N SER A 147 -8.69 -5.31 -30.07
CA SER A 147 -7.82 -5.92 -31.09
C SER A 147 -7.78 -5.16 -32.43
N SER A 148 -8.78 -4.35 -32.73
CA SER A 148 -8.77 -3.47 -33.90
C SER A 148 -7.75 -2.33 -33.83
N PHE A 149 -7.25 -2.01 -32.66
CA PHE A 149 -6.21 -0.99 -32.42
C PHE A 149 -4.77 -1.55 -32.43
N GLY A 150 -4.59 -2.87 -32.41
CA GLY A 150 -3.32 -3.56 -32.26
C GLY A 150 -3.10 -4.09 -30.85
N ASP A 151 -1.84 -4.36 -30.50
CA ASP A 151 -1.45 -4.92 -29.20
C ASP A 151 -1.48 -3.85 -28.11
N CYS A 152 -2.06 -4.18 -26.97
CA CYS A 152 -2.08 -3.31 -25.80
C CYS A 152 -0.73 -3.40 -25.06
N PRO A 153 -0.01 -2.29 -24.87
CA PRO A 153 1.20 -2.29 -24.03
C PRO A 153 0.89 -2.39 -22.54
N ASP A 154 1.89 -2.82 -21.74
CA ASP A 154 1.79 -2.77 -20.28
C ASP A 154 2.19 -1.40 -19.74
N VAL A 155 1.32 -0.79 -18.94
CA VAL A 155 1.54 0.51 -18.29
C VAL A 155 1.68 0.40 -16.77
N THR A 156 1.68 -0.80 -16.21
CA THR A 156 1.77 -1.04 -14.76
C THR A 156 2.96 -0.30 -14.15
N GLY A 157 4.15 -0.45 -14.73
CA GLY A 157 5.36 0.19 -14.23
C GLY A 157 5.35 1.73 -14.35
N ILE A 158 4.61 2.31 -15.28
CA ILE A 158 4.45 3.77 -15.38
C ILE A 158 3.62 4.27 -14.21
N ILE A 159 2.52 3.60 -13.91
CA ILE A 159 1.60 3.97 -12.81
C ILE A 159 2.30 3.82 -11.45
N HIS A 160 3.03 2.72 -11.24
CA HIS A 160 3.79 2.52 -10.01
C HIS A 160 4.78 3.65 -9.77
N ARG A 161 5.53 4.07 -10.80
CA ARG A 161 6.48 5.19 -10.67
C ARG A 161 5.82 6.52 -10.30
N LEU A 162 4.61 6.78 -10.77
CA LEU A 162 3.87 7.98 -10.38
C LEU A 162 3.48 7.95 -8.89
N ARG A 163 3.13 6.78 -8.39
CA ARG A 163 2.73 6.59 -6.99
C ARG A 163 3.92 6.54 -6.02
N GLU A 164 5.14 6.37 -6.50
CA GLU A 164 6.36 6.39 -5.67
C GLU A 164 6.57 7.75 -4.99
N VAL A 165 6.25 8.85 -5.68
CA VAL A 165 6.36 10.21 -5.15
C VAL A 165 5.00 10.66 -4.63
N LYS A 166 4.91 10.90 -3.33
CA LYS A 166 3.68 11.33 -2.67
C LYS A 166 3.53 12.85 -2.77
N SER A 167 2.32 13.32 -3.03
CA SER A 167 1.98 14.73 -2.93
C SER A 167 1.94 15.17 -1.46
N SER A 168 1.93 16.48 -1.20
CA SER A 168 1.75 17.01 0.15
C SER A 168 0.43 16.55 0.79
N TRP A 169 -0.64 16.45 -0.01
CA TRP A 169 -1.93 15.95 0.47
C TRP A 169 -1.84 14.47 0.87
N GLU A 170 -1.14 13.63 0.10
CA GLU A 170 -0.93 12.22 0.42
C GLU A 170 -0.14 12.04 1.72
N ILE A 171 0.93 12.83 1.91
CA ILE A 171 1.72 12.85 3.16
C ILE A 171 0.85 13.27 4.34
N GLU A 172 0.01 14.29 4.21
CA GLU A 172 -0.93 14.69 5.27
C GLU A 172 -1.86 13.53 5.69
N GLN A 173 -2.32 12.70 4.72
CA GLN A 173 -3.14 11.53 5.07
C GLN A 173 -2.31 10.48 5.84
N MET A 174 -1.04 10.30 5.48
CA MET A 174 -0.13 9.38 6.18
C MET A 174 0.20 9.90 7.58
N ASP A 175 0.39 11.21 7.78
CA ASP A 175 0.61 11.81 9.11
C ASP A 175 -0.58 11.59 10.05
N VAL A 176 -1.81 11.74 9.52
CA VAL A 176 -3.02 11.39 10.28
C VAL A 176 -3.05 9.90 10.62
N ALA A 177 -2.72 9.04 9.65
CA ALA A 177 -2.65 7.60 9.87
C ALA A 177 -1.64 7.23 10.96
N ALA A 178 -0.45 7.85 10.98
CA ALA A 178 0.59 7.64 12.01
C ALA A 178 0.10 8.05 13.40
N SER A 179 -0.64 9.15 13.49
CA SER A 179 -1.23 9.62 14.76
C SER A 179 -2.26 8.64 15.33
N VAL A 180 -3.05 8.00 14.47
CA VAL A 180 -3.99 6.93 14.86
C VAL A 180 -3.23 5.67 15.26
N GLN A 181 -2.22 5.28 14.49
CA GLN A 181 -1.39 4.11 14.77
C GLN A 181 -0.72 4.22 16.16
N PHE A 182 -0.27 5.41 16.56
CA PHE A 182 0.24 5.63 17.92
C PHE A 182 -0.80 5.27 18.99
N ARG A 183 -2.06 5.69 18.82
CA ARG A 183 -3.16 5.33 19.74
C ARG A 183 -3.49 3.83 19.72
N MET A 184 -3.25 3.15 18.59
CA MET A 184 -3.37 1.68 18.54
C MET A 184 -2.32 1.01 19.43
N PHE A 185 -1.06 1.48 19.43
CA PHE A 185 -0.02 1.00 20.35
C PHE A 185 -0.38 1.27 21.82
N GLU A 186 -0.94 2.42 22.16
CA GLU A 186 -1.42 2.73 23.51
C GLU A 186 -2.54 1.76 23.95
N ALA A 187 -3.46 1.42 23.05
CA ALA A 187 -4.51 0.44 23.32
C ALA A 187 -3.94 -0.96 23.58
N VAL A 188 -2.96 -1.39 22.78
CA VAL A 188 -2.21 -2.64 23.00
C VAL A 188 -1.52 -2.63 24.36
N GLN A 189 -0.84 -1.53 24.71
CA GLN A 189 -0.18 -1.38 26.02
C GLN A 189 -1.16 -1.46 27.20
N THR A 190 -2.36 -0.89 27.01
CA THR A 190 -3.40 -0.88 28.07
C THR A 190 -3.98 -2.26 28.33
N VAL A 191 -4.17 -3.08 27.30
CA VAL A 191 -4.75 -4.42 27.39
C VAL A 191 -3.67 -5.46 27.66
N GLY A 192 -2.45 -5.25 27.15
CA GLY A 192 -1.35 -6.21 27.17
C GLY A 192 -0.91 -6.53 28.61
N GLY A 193 -0.52 -7.78 28.83
CA GLY A 193 -0.04 -8.25 30.12
C GLY A 193 0.04 -9.77 30.19
N ASP A 194 0.54 -10.28 31.32
CA ASP A 194 0.65 -11.73 31.56
C ASP A 194 -0.70 -12.42 31.41
N GLY A 195 -0.75 -13.48 30.62
CA GLY A 195 -1.92 -14.31 30.37
C GLY A 195 -2.91 -13.78 29.33
N VAL A 196 -2.74 -12.56 28.82
CA VAL A 196 -3.54 -12.00 27.72
C VAL A 196 -3.14 -12.69 26.41
N THR A 197 -4.10 -12.97 25.53
CA THR A 197 -3.79 -13.55 24.23
C THR A 197 -3.34 -12.49 23.21
N GLU A 198 -2.57 -12.91 22.21
CA GLU A 198 -2.20 -12.06 21.07
C GLU A 198 -3.46 -11.47 20.38
N LEU A 199 -4.52 -12.29 20.22
CA LEU A 199 -5.79 -11.86 19.63
C LEU A 199 -6.52 -10.80 20.46
N ASP A 200 -6.46 -10.85 21.81
CA ASP A 200 -7.05 -9.81 22.65
C ASP A 200 -6.34 -8.47 22.43
N MET A 201 -5.01 -8.49 22.28
CA MET A 201 -4.21 -7.30 22.02
C MET A 201 -4.49 -6.71 20.63
N VAL A 202 -4.56 -7.56 19.60
CA VAL A 202 -4.91 -7.14 18.23
C VAL A 202 -6.32 -6.55 18.19
N ALA A 203 -7.29 -7.19 18.85
CA ALA A 203 -8.67 -6.68 18.89
C ALA A 203 -8.75 -5.27 19.50
N ALA A 204 -7.93 -4.97 20.50
CA ALA A 204 -7.85 -3.62 21.08
C ALA A 204 -7.30 -2.59 20.08
N ALA A 205 -6.20 -2.92 19.38
CA ALA A 205 -5.65 -2.07 18.33
C ALA A 205 -6.63 -1.84 17.17
N GLU A 206 -7.28 -2.92 16.71
CA GLU A 206 -8.25 -2.85 15.62
C GLU A 206 -9.50 -2.06 15.97
N ALA A 207 -9.94 -2.08 17.24
CA ALA A 207 -11.06 -1.26 17.69
C ALA A 207 -10.78 0.23 17.52
N VAL A 208 -9.57 0.68 17.88
CA VAL A 208 -9.12 2.07 17.65
C VAL A 208 -9.08 2.36 16.14
N SER A 209 -8.39 1.54 15.37
CA SER A 209 -8.26 1.71 13.91
C SER A 209 -9.63 1.82 13.23
N ARG A 210 -10.58 0.97 13.63
CA ARG A 210 -11.93 0.98 13.05
C ARG A 210 -12.73 2.22 13.42
N SER A 211 -12.63 2.69 14.66
CA SER A 211 -13.35 3.89 15.12
C SER A 211 -12.89 5.17 14.41
N GLU A 212 -11.65 5.16 13.90
CA GLU A 212 -11.03 6.26 13.16
C GLU A 212 -11.23 6.16 11.63
N GLY A 213 -12.12 5.27 11.18
CA GLY A 213 -12.56 5.21 9.78
C GLY A 213 -11.79 4.25 8.88
N PHE A 214 -10.90 3.39 9.41
CA PHE A 214 -10.24 2.41 8.57
C PHE A 214 -11.24 1.41 7.95
N GLY A 215 -11.21 1.30 6.61
CA GLY A 215 -12.17 0.49 5.85
C GLY A 215 -12.08 -1.02 6.10
N GLY A 216 -10.99 -1.50 6.69
CA GLY A 216 -10.83 -2.87 7.18
C GLY A 216 -10.04 -3.80 6.27
N THR A 217 -9.54 -3.34 5.12
CA THR A 217 -8.73 -4.16 4.21
C THR A 217 -7.40 -3.48 3.95
N VAL A 218 -6.31 -4.15 4.29
CA VAL A 218 -4.96 -3.77 3.86
C VAL A 218 -4.83 -4.15 2.39
N GLN A 219 -4.48 -3.19 1.55
CA GLN A 219 -4.29 -3.42 0.13
C GLN A 219 -2.85 -3.89 -0.10
N MET A 220 -2.70 -5.08 -0.67
CA MET A 220 -1.40 -5.61 -1.08
C MET A 220 -1.23 -5.46 -2.59
N ARG A 221 0.01 -5.17 -3.04
CA ARG A 221 0.36 -5.11 -4.46
C ARG A 221 0.64 -6.50 -5.03
N ARG A 222 1.44 -7.30 -4.31
CA ARG A 222 1.84 -8.63 -4.80
C ARG A 222 0.73 -9.66 -4.64
N PHE A 223 0.33 -10.28 -5.73
CA PHE A 223 -0.57 -11.44 -5.69
C PHE A 223 0.20 -12.70 -5.22
N PRO A 224 -0.37 -13.57 -4.42
CA PRO A 224 -1.71 -13.60 -3.81
C PRO A 224 -1.75 -13.09 -2.36
N LEU A 225 -0.93 -12.09 -2.00
CA LEU A 225 -0.69 -11.70 -0.62
C LEU A 225 -1.93 -11.04 -0.01
N GLU A 226 -2.19 -11.42 1.24
CA GLU A 226 -3.15 -10.78 2.13
C GLU A 226 -2.43 -10.49 3.46
N CYS A 227 -2.70 -9.35 4.07
CA CYS A 227 -2.12 -8.95 5.33
C CYS A 227 -3.21 -8.42 6.26
N ASP A 228 -3.13 -8.80 7.52
CA ASP A 228 -3.97 -8.28 8.58
C ASP A 228 -3.50 -6.86 9.00
N ARG A 229 -4.38 -6.11 9.64
CA ARG A 229 -4.10 -4.75 10.15
C ARG A 229 -3.17 -4.72 11.35
N GLY A 230 -3.00 -5.84 12.01
CA GLY A 230 -2.14 -5.97 13.17
C GLY A 230 -1.67 -7.40 13.33
N VAL A 231 -0.37 -7.53 13.50
CA VAL A 231 0.30 -8.76 13.83
C VAL A 231 0.93 -8.60 15.19
N ILE A 232 0.50 -9.37 16.18
CA ILE A 232 1.10 -9.41 17.51
C ILE A 232 1.54 -10.83 17.76
N VAL A 233 2.81 -11.02 18.05
CA VAL A 233 3.40 -12.33 18.32
C VAL A 233 4.22 -12.29 19.58
N ALA A 234 3.95 -13.24 20.51
CA ALA A 234 4.56 -13.30 21.84
C ALA A 234 5.50 -14.49 21.98
N GLY A 235 6.72 -14.24 22.44
CA GLY A 235 7.71 -15.27 22.71
C GLY A 235 7.89 -16.20 21.51
N ARG A 236 7.82 -17.51 21.75
CA ARG A 236 8.02 -18.54 20.71
C ARG A 236 7.14 -18.37 19.46
N ALA A 237 5.95 -17.76 19.55
CA ALA A 237 5.12 -17.53 18.37
C ALA A 237 5.82 -16.62 17.35
N GLY A 238 6.59 -15.63 17.82
CA GLY A 238 7.39 -14.77 16.95
C GLY A 238 8.53 -15.49 16.21
N GLY A 239 8.90 -16.71 16.63
CA GLY A 239 9.88 -17.54 15.95
C GLY A 239 9.32 -18.48 14.87
N ILE A 240 8.01 -18.46 14.65
CA ILE A 240 7.34 -19.31 13.64
C ILE A 240 7.31 -18.55 12.32
N PRO A 241 7.82 -19.13 11.20
CA PRO A 241 7.87 -18.44 9.92
C PRO A 241 6.46 -18.19 9.35
N SER A 242 6.34 -17.11 8.58
CA SER A 242 5.15 -16.75 7.81
C SER A 242 4.91 -17.72 6.65
N PHE A 243 3.70 -17.71 6.09
CA PHE A 243 3.38 -18.45 4.85
C PHE A 243 3.90 -17.75 3.58
N PHE A 244 4.41 -16.54 3.69
CA PHE A 244 4.99 -15.77 2.58
C PHE A 244 6.25 -15.01 3.02
N ASP A 245 6.84 -14.26 2.10
CA ASP A 245 8.05 -13.46 2.29
C ASP A 245 7.77 -12.24 3.21
N SER A 246 7.85 -12.47 4.51
CA SER A 246 7.65 -11.49 5.58
C SER A 246 8.61 -11.75 6.73
N ALA A 247 9.14 -10.70 7.34
CA ALA A 247 9.96 -10.78 8.56
C ALA A 247 9.13 -11.16 9.80
N VAL A 248 7.84 -10.95 9.78
CA VAL A 248 6.93 -11.29 10.87
C VAL A 248 6.20 -12.57 10.56
N GLY A 249 6.28 -13.54 11.46
CA GLY A 249 5.61 -14.82 11.36
C GLY A 249 4.43 -14.94 12.32
N GLY A 250 4.37 -16.07 13.04
CA GLY A 250 3.31 -16.35 14.00
C GLY A 250 2.47 -17.55 13.60
N THR A 251 1.64 -18.03 14.53
CA THR A 251 0.80 -19.19 14.28
C THR A 251 -0.44 -18.85 13.45
N GLY A 252 -0.89 -17.59 13.51
CA GLY A 252 -2.24 -17.24 13.11
C GLY A 252 -3.31 -17.94 13.96
N ALA A 253 -4.57 -17.60 13.69
CA ALA A 253 -5.70 -18.23 14.38
C ALA A 253 -6.04 -19.62 13.81
N HIS A 254 -5.69 -19.90 12.57
CA HIS A 254 -5.91 -21.17 11.87
C HIS A 254 -5.07 -21.22 10.57
N PRO A 255 -4.91 -22.41 9.92
CA PRO A 255 -4.00 -22.54 8.77
C PRO A 255 -4.28 -21.66 7.55
N LEU A 256 -5.49 -21.13 7.34
CA LEU A 256 -5.78 -20.17 6.28
C LEU A 256 -5.30 -18.74 6.65
N SER A 257 -5.17 -18.46 7.96
CA SER A 257 -4.54 -17.25 8.51
C SER A 257 -3.15 -17.67 9.03
N GLY A 258 -2.25 -17.99 8.11
CA GLY A 258 -0.98 -18.69 8.35
C GLY A 258 0.16 -17.78 8.85
N MET A 259 -0.15 -16.61 9.41
CA MET A 259 0.78 -15.72 10.10
C MET A 259 0.03 -14.87 11.13
N GLY A 260 0.78 -14.15 11.95
CA GLY A 260 0.23 -13.19 12.89
C GLY A 260 -0.34 -13.81 14.14
N SER A 261 -1.27 -13.08 14.72
CA SER A 261 -1.78 -13.33 16.06
C SER A 261 -2.62 -14.58 16.16
N GLY A 262 -2.35 -15.35 17.20
CA GLY A 262 -3.09 -16.56 17.56
C GLY A 262 -3.61 -16.52 19.00
N PHE A 263 -3.89 -17.70 19.54
CA PHE A 263 -4.31 -17.88 20.94
C PHE A 263 -3.14 -17.98 21.92
N THR A 264 -1.92 -17.69 21.49
CA THR A 264 -0.73 -17.64 22.35
C THR A 264 -0.95 -16.58 23.44
N LYS A 265 -0.63 -16.95 24.66
CA LYS A 265 -0.68 -16.04 25.81
C LYS A 265 0.66 -15.42 26.07
N VAL A 266 0.67 -14.12 26.28
CA VAL A 266 1.85 -13.38 26.75
C VAL A 266 2.30 -13.94 28.09
N LYS A 267 3.61 -14.13 28.23
CA LYS A 267 4.24 -14.53 29.48
C LYS A 267 5.23 -13.46 29.96
N PRO A 268 5.52 -13.44 31.26
CA PRO A 268 6.49 -12.50 31.81
C PRO A 268 7.87 -12.62 31.15
N ASN A 269 8.48 -11.47 30.85
CA ASN A 269 9.84 -11.32 30.34
C ASN A 269 10.11 -11.92 28.94
N GLU A 270 9.09 -12.35 28.22
CA GLU A 270 9.22 -12.72 26.81
C GLU A 270 9.03 -11.49 25.90
N PRO A 271 9.75 -11.39 24.76
CA PRO A 271 9.51 -10.33 23.79
C PRO A 271 8.13 -10.47 23.15
N VAL A 272 7.41 -9.38 23.02
CA VAL A 272 6.15 -9.29 22.28
C VAL A 272 6.37 -8.29 21.15
N LEU A 273 6.41 -8.77 19.93
CA LEU A 273 6.48 -7.94 18.73
C LEU A 273 5.06 -7.53 18.37
N VAL A 274 4.87 -6.24 18.20
CA VAL A 274 3.60 -5.60 17.85
C VAL A 274 3.82 -4.82 16.57
N ASP A 275 3.24 -5.30 15.48
CA ASP A 275 3.35 -4.77 14.13
C ASP A 275 1.95 -4.36 13.66
N LEU A 276 1.76 -3.08 13.39
CA LEU A 276 0.43 -2.50 13.17
C LEU A 276 0.40 -1.66 11.90
N VAL A 277 -0.61 -1.91 11.10
CA VAL A 277 -0.95 -1.10 9.92
C VAL A 277 -2.20 -0.27 10.19
N HIS A 278 -2.17 1.01 9.88
CA HIS A 278 -3.37 1.84 9.80
C HIS A 278 -3.43 2.57 8.47
N ALA A 279 -4.64 2.84 8.01
CA ALA A 279 -4.86 3.63 6.79
C ALA A 279 -5.89 4.73 7.04
N HIS A 280 -5.53 5.96 6.72
CA HIS A 280 -6.44 7.08 6.65
C HIS A 280 -6.73 7.43 5.18
N ARG A 281 -7.99 7.45 4.79
CA ARG A 281 -8.44 7.66 3.39
C ARG A 281 -7.72 6.78 2.36
N GLY A 282 -7.31 5.57 2.77
CA GLY A 282 -6.60 4.60 1.94
C GLY A 282 -5.07 4.68 2.01
N TYR A 283 -4.48 5.75 2.54
CA TYR A 283 -3.03 5.88 2.71
C TYR A 283 -2.57 5.21 4.00
N MET A 284 -1.65 4.27 3.86
CA MET A 284 -1.19 3.39 4.94
C MET A 284 0.13 3.86 5.53
N VAL A 285 0.28 3.55 6.81
CA VAL A 285 1.55 3.56 7.53
C VAL A 285 1.72 2.21 8.22
N ASP A 286 2.96 1.78 8.34
CA ASP A 286 3.37 0.55 9.00
C ASP A 286 4.41 0.82 10.06
N ALA A 287 4.29 0.20 11.22
CA ALA A 287 5.28 0.32 12.28
C ALA A 287 5.27 -0.87 13.22
N THR A 288 6.45 -1.26 13.64
CA THR A 288 6.66 -2.28 14.67
C THR A 288 7.21 -1.67 15.96
N ARG A 289 6.65 -2.09 17.11
CA ARG A 289 7.14 -1.77 18.45
C ARG A 289 7.26 -3.05 19.29
N MET A 290 8.20 -3.02 20.23
CA MET A 290 8.42 -4.12 21.16
C MET A 290 7.75 -3.85 22.48
N PHE A 291 7.08 -4.86 23.01
CA PHE A 291 6.44 -4.85 24.34
C PHE A 291 6.97 -6.02 25.17
N VAL A 292 6.81 -5.91 26.49
CA VAL A 292 7.16 -6.97 27.45
C VAL A 292 6.29 -6.87 28.69
N ALA A 293 5.76 -7.97 29.15
CA ALA A 293 5.14 -8.05 30.48
C ALA A 293 6.24 -8.28 31.54
N GLY A 294 6.74 -7.19 32.13
CA GLY A 294 7.84 -7.25 33.08
C GLY A 294 9.13 -6.64 32.54
N ARG A 295 10.24 -7.39 32.53
CA ARG A 295 11.56 -6.89 32.10
C ARG A 295 12.12 -7.76 30.97
N LEU A 296 12.51 -7.13 29.88
CA LEU A 296 13.18 -7.80 28.78
C LEU A 296 14.60 -8.26 29.21
N ASP A 297 14.97 -9.47 28.81
CA ASP A 297 16.32 -10.01 29.01
C ASP A 297 17.37 -9.17 28.27
N GLU A 298 18.58 -9.08 28.82
CA GLU A 298 19.69 -8.32 28.22
C GLU A 298 20.09 -8.81 26.83
N VAL A 299 19.90 -10.09 26.54
CA VAL A 299 20.15 -10.65 25.19
C VAL A 299 19.18 -10.07 24.18
N TRP A 300 17.89 -9.99 24.52
CA TRP A 300 16.88 -9.40 23.67
C TRP A 300 17.05 -7.89 23.54
N SER A 301 17.40 -7.20 24.63
CA SER A 301 17.66 -5.75 24.59
C SER A 301 18.80 -5.43 23.63
N ARG A 302 19.91 -6.18 23.67
CA ARG A 302 21.03 -6.00 22.73
C ARG A 302 20.62 -6.27 21.28
N ARG A 303 19.82 -7.32 21.02
CA ARG A 303 19.30 -7.61 19.68
C ARG A 303 18.45 -6.46 19.14
N LEU A 304 17.66 -5.81 20.00
CA LEU A 304 16.89 -4.64 19.62
C LEU A 304 17.81 -3.47 19.26
N ASP A 305 18.81 -3.18 20.10
CA ASP A 305 19.79 -2.12 19.84
C ASP A 305 20.55 -2.38 18.53
N ASP A 306 20.90 -3.62 18.24
CA ASP A 306 21.53 -4.02 16.97
C ASP A 306 20.61 -3.77 15.77
N MET A 307 19.31 -4.08 15.89
CA MET A 307 18.34 -3.83 14.80
C MET A 307 18.06 -2.33 14.61
N LEU A 308 18.07 -1.55 15.67
CA LEU A 308 18.01 -0.09 15.55
C LEU A 308 19.23 0.45 14.80
N ALA A 309 20.43 -0.04 15.08
CA ALA A 309 21.64 0.34 14.36
C ALA A 309 21.57 -0.06 12.87
N VAL A 310 21.03 -1.23 12.55
CA VAL A 310 20.80 -1.64 11.14
C VAL A 310 19.80 -0.71 10.47
N LYS A 311 18.70 -0.36 11.15
CA LYS A 311 17.69 0.59 10.64
C LYS A 311 18.31 1.95 10.33
N ASP A 312 19.05 2.52 11.28
CA ASP A 312 19.71 3.80 11.14
C ASP A 312 20.69 3.78 9.95
N THR A 313 21.45 2.69 9.79
CA THR A 313 22.36 2.52 8.64
C THR A 313 21.59 2.53 7.30
N VAL A 314 20.48 1.83 7.21
CA VAL A 314 19.64 1.81 6.00
C VAL A 314 19.11 3.21 5.69
N VAL A 315 18.58 3.92 6.69
CA VAL A 315 18.07 5.29 6.55
C VAL A 315 19.19 6.23 6.10
N ASP A 316 20.35 6.19 6.74
CA ASP A 316 21.52 7.03 6.39
C ASP A 316 21.96 6.83 4.92
N VAL A 317 21.95 5.60 4.42
CA VAL A 317 22.30 5.29 3.02
C VAL A 317 21.25 5.88 2.06
N LEU A 318 19.97 5.75 2.38
CA LEU A 318 18.88 6.31 1.58
C LEU A 318 18.91 7.84 1.59
N ASP A 319 19.15 8.47 2.72
CA ASP A 319 19.26 9.93 2.86
C ASP A 319 20.44 10.53 2.09
N GLN A 320 21.50 9.76 1.89
CA GLN A 320 22.62 10.13 1.01
C GLN A 320 22.26 10.06 -0.48
N GLY A 321 21.03 9.69 -0.84
CA GLY A 321 20.57 9.53 -2.21
C GLY A 321 21.17 8.31 -2.92
N ARG A 322 21.63 7.33 -2.17
CA ARG A 322 22.14 6.07 -2.70
C ARG A 322 21.00 5.10 -3.02
N THR A 323 21.31 4.03 -3.71
CA THR A 323 20.28 3.08 -4.19
C THR A 323 19.72 2.21 -3.07
N CYS A 324 18.49 1.73 -3.24
CA CYS A 324 17.88 0.77 -2.31
C CYS A 324 18.70 -0.55 -2.22
N SER A 325 19.34 -0.99 -3.31
CA SER A 325 20.27 -2.13 -3.29
C SER A 325 21.51 -1.88 -2.43
N GLU A 326 22.04 -0.66 -2.42
CA GLU A 326 23.18 -0.30 -1.56
C GLU A 326 22.76 -0.25 -0.08
N ALA A 327 21.59 0.32 0.21
CA ALA A 327 21.04 0.34 1.55
C ALA A 327 20.80 -1.08 2.09
N TRP A 328 20.24 -1.97 1.27
CA TRP A 328 20.12 -3.40 1.58
C TRP A 328 21.48 -4.03 1.91
N ARG A 329 22.47 -3.82 1.06
CA ARG A 329 23.80 -4.44 1.21
C ARG A 329 24.47 -3.99 2.51
N GLU A 330 24.49 -2.70 2.80
CA GLU A 330 25.11 -2.15 4.02
C GLU A 330 24.39 -2.58 5.30
N GLY A 331 23.05 -2.61 5.26
CA GLY A 331 22.26 -3.15 6.37
C GLY A 331 22.53 -4.64 6.63
N LEU A 332 22.65 -5.45 5.56
CA LEU A 332 22.99 -6.87 5.66
C LEU A 332 24.41 -7.08 6.20
N GLU A 333 25.41 -6.35 5.66
CA GLU A 333 26.80 -6.42 6.10
C GLU A 333 26.94 -6.06 7.59
N LEU A 334 26.24 -5.04 8.07
CA LEU A 334 26.20 -4.69 9.48
C LEU A 334 25.56 -5.79 10.33
N ALA A 335 24.40 -6.31 9.92
CA ALA A 335 23.74 -7.39 10.65
C ALA A 335 24.60 -8.67 10.73
N GLU A 336 25.32 -9.01 9.65
CA GLU A 336 26.28 -10.12 9.64
C GLU A 336 27.45 -9.88 10.62
N ALA A 337 28.01 -8.66 10.63
CA ALA A 337 29.09 -8.26 11.53
C ALA A 337 28.67 -8.31 13.02
N LEU A 338 27.41 -8.02 13.31
CA LEU A 338 26.79 -8.14 14.62
C LEU A 338 26.39 -9.59 14.99
N GLY A 339 26.56 -10.55 14.07
CA GLY A 339 26.29 -11.97 14.30
C GLY A 339 24.86 -12.41 14.00
N HIS A 340 24.08 -11.58 13.31
CA HIS A 340 22.66 -11.84 13.01
C HIS A 340 22.38 -12.43 11.62
N GLY A 341 23.39 -12.71 10.81
CA GLY A 341 23.23 -13.14 9.41
C GLY A 341 22.26 -14.31 9.17
N ASN A 342 22.15 -15.24 10.12
CA ASN A 342 21.24 -16.39 10.03
C ASN A 342 19.84 -16.12 10.62
N HIS A 343 19.61 -14.93 11.14
CA HIS A 343 18.39 -14.57 11.88
C HIS A 343 17.74 -13.27 11.39
N LEU A 344 18.44 -12.53 10.51
CA LEU A 344 17.93 -11.28 9.95
C LEU A 344 16.73 -11.57 9.04
N MET A 345 15.62 -10.86 9.29
CA MET A 345 14.36 -10.95 8.53
C MET A 345 13.80 -12.38 8.42
N GLY A 346 14.01 -13.18 9.44
CA GLY A 346 13.61 -14.60 9.49
C GLY A 346 14.76 -15.50 9.94
N ALA A 347 14.47 -16.72 10.35
CA ALA A 347 15.46 -17.74 10.64
C ALA A 347 15.76 -18.58 9.39
N THR A 348 17.04 -18.88 9.15
CA THR A 348 17.43 -19.74 8.03
C THR A 348 16.70 -21.11 8.09
N PRO A 349 16.05 -21.59 6.98
CA PRO A 349 16.14 -21.07 5.60
C PRO A 349 15.04 -20.07 5.20
N ASP A 350 14.15 -19.67 6.11
CA ASP A 350 12.92 -18.93 5.83
C ASP A 350 13.11 -17.41 5.93
N GLN A 351 14.29 -16.89 5.58
CA GLN A 351 14.62 -15.47 5.65
C GLN A 351 14.04 -14.69 4.48
N SER A 352 13.39 -13.58 4.76
CA SER A 352 13.04 -12.56 3.76
C SER A 352 14.28 -11.79 3.31
N ARG A 353 14.29 -11.36 2.04
CA ARG A 353 15.48 -10.74 1.42
C ARG A 353 15.25 -9.26 1.13
N PHE A 354 14.74 -8.53 2.11
CA PHE A 354 14.55 -7.09 2.07
C PHE A 354 14.68 -6.52 3.49
N LEU A 355 14.85 -5.20 3.61
CA LEU A 355 14.89 -4.47 4.90
C LEU A 355 13.86 -3.36 4.98
N GLY A 356 13.05 -3.21 3.95
CA GLY A 356 12.00 -2.20 3.88
C GLY A 356 11.35 -2.16 2.51
N HIS A 357 10.21 -1.52 2.43
CA HIS A 357 9.43 -1.38 1.22
C HIS A 357 8.77 -0.01 1.15
N SER A 358 8.54 0.49 -0.07
CA SER A 358 7.72 1.69 -0.24
C SER A 358 6.27 1.40 0.19
N ILE A 359 5.58 2.42 0.66
CA ILE A 359 4.23 2.30 1.20
C ILE A 359 3.38 3.50 0.77
N GLY A 360 2.08 3.32 0.67
CA GLY A 360 1.12 4.35 0.29
C GLY A 360 -0.30 3.83 0.26
N LEU A 361 -0.92 3.73 -0.90
CA LEU A 361 -2.23 3.10 -1.07
C LEU A 361 -2.18 1.57 -1.01
N GLN A 362 -1.00 0.99 -1.22
CA GLN A 362 -0.72 -0.43 -0.99
C GLN A 362 0.41 -0.55 0.01
N LEU A 363 0.38 -1.62 0.80
CA LEU A 363 1.36 -1.84 1.86
C LEU A 363 2.76 -2.05 1.26
N ASP A 364 2.88 -2.90 0.25
CA ASP A 364 4.13 -3.33 -0.37
C ASP A 364 4.38 -2.66 -1.73
N GLU A 365 4.39 -1.33 -1.77
CA GLU A 365 4.73 -0.56 -2.98
C GLU A 365 6.21 -0.71 -3.37
N THR A 366 6.59 -0.20 -4.52
CA THR A 366 7.99 -0.10 -4.98
C THR A 366 8.49 1.33 -4.82
N PRO A 367 9.82 1.52 -4.65
CA PRO A 367 10.89 0.52 -4.59
C PRO A 367 10.93 -0.26 -3.27
N VAL A 368 11.75 -1.32 -3.24
CA VAL A 368 12.01 -2.14 -2.05
C VAL A 368 13.50 -2.03 -1.68
N VAL A 369 13.82 -2.00 -0.40
CA VAL A 369 15.20 -2.08 0.10
C VAL A 369 15.68 -3.51 0.00
N ALA A 370 16.08 -3.90 -1.19
CA ALA A 370 16.49 -5.26 -1.56
C ALA A 370 17.47 -5.24 -2.73
N ALA A 371 18.11 -6.37 -2.98
CA ALA A 371 18.96 -6.53 -4.17
C ALA A 371 18.15 -6.35 -5.47
N GLY A 372 18.74 -5.66 -6.46
CA GLY A 372 18.11 -5.42 -7.77
C GLY A 372 17.30 -4.12 -7.88
N PHE A 373 17.18 -3.34 -6.79
CA PHE A 373 16.60 -2.00 -6.82
C PHE A 373 17.71 -0.96 -6.91
N ASP A 374 18.35 -0.87 -8.10
CA ASP A 374 19.58 -0.11 -8.37
C ASP A 374 19.29 1.38 -8.70
N ARG A 375 18.30 1.95 -8.07
CA ARG A 375 17.98 3.38 -8.16
C ARG A 375 17.71 3.96 -6.76
N PRO A 376 17.99 5.27 -6.57
CA PRO A 376 17.65 5.95 -5.33
C PRO A 376 16.16 5.97 -5.08
N LEU A 377 15.77 6.07 -3.81
CA LEU A 377 14.43 6.48 -3.43
C LEU A 377 14.20 7.91 -3.95
N PRO A 378 13.10 8.17 -4.69
CA PRO A 378 12.84 9.53 -5.17
C PRO A 378 12.51 10.46 -4.01
N ILE A 379 12.87 11.74 -4.13
CA ILE A 379 12.47 12.77 -3.15
C ILE A 379 10.94 12.82 -3.10
N GLY A 380 10.37 12.75 -1.89
CA GLY A 380 8.92 12.62 -1.67
C GLY A 380 8.43 11.16 -1.71
N GLY A 381 9.32 10.20 -1.87
CA GLY A 381 9.02 8.78 -1.65
C GLY A 381 8.86 8.48 -0.16
N THR A 382 8.03 7.49 0.16
CA THR A 382 7.81 6.99 1.53
C THR A 382 8.26 5.53 1.63
N MET A 383 8.85 5.18 2.77
CA MET A 383 9.45 3.87 2.98
C MET A 383 9.21 3.37 4.41
N ALA A 384 8.70 2.16 4.56
CA ALA A 384 8.74 1.42 5.82
C ALA A 384 10.09 0.69 5.91
N ILE A 385 10.87 0.94 6.96
CA ILE A 385 12.17 0.31 7.21
C ILE A 385 12.06 -0.55 8.45
N GLU A 386 12.27 -1.87 8.28
CA GLU A 386 11.78 -2.86 9.24
C GLU A 386 12.77 -3.97 9.66
N PRO A 387 14.06 -3.73 9.96
CA PRO A 387 14.95 -4.81 10.32
C PRO A 387 14.48 -5.52 11.59
N LYS A 388 14.38 -6.83 11.50
CA LYS A 388 13.94 -7.73 12.58
C LYS A 388 14.85 -8.95 12.63
N VAL A 389 15.09 -9.50 13.80
CA VAL A 389 15.76 -10.80 13.96
C VAL A 389 14.80 -11.81 14.58
N VAL A 390 14.87 -13.03 14.06
CA VAL A 390 13.96 -14.13 14.41
C VAL A 390 14.76 -15.30 14.96
N HIS A 391 14.41 -15.71 16.17
CA HIS A 391 14.96 -16.87 16.87
C HIS A 391 13.84 -17.82 17.26
N ALA A 392 14.17 -19.07 17.61
CA ALA A 392 13.17 -20.06 18.01
C ALA A 392 12.32 -19.63 19.21
N GLU A 393 12.88 -18.76 20.06
CA GLU A 393 12.24 -18.27 21.28
C GLU A 393 11.43 -16.99 21.08
N GLY A 394 11.54 -16.34 19.91
CA GLY A 394 10.83 -15.08 19.61
C GLY A 394 11.45 -14.27 18.50
N SER A 395 10.88 -13.11 18.26
CA SER A 395 11.39 -12.12 17.31
C SER A 395 11.49 -10.75 17.97
N ILE A 396 12.40 -9.91 17.47
CA ILE A 396 12.59 -8.55 17.94
C ILE A 396 13.09 -7.67 16.81
N GLY A 397 12.66 -6.43 16.78
CA GLY A 397 13.07 -5.44 15.81
C GLY A 397 12.30 -4.14 15.95
N SER A 398 12.41 -3.29 14.95
CA SER A 398 11.71 -2.00 14.89
C SER A 398 11.36 -1.70 13.46
N GLU A 399 10.26 -0.99 13.27
CA GLU A 399 9.82 -0.50 11.98
C GLU A 399 9.25 0.89 12.12
N ASP A 400 9.54 1.73 11.14
CA ASP A 400 8.93 3.05 10.98
C ASP A 400 8.72 3.36 9.50
N THR A 401 7.56 3.94 9.23
CA THR A 401 7.31 4.58 7.94
C THR A 401 7.84 6.00 7.96
#